data_9ed8dedabcdf6e5756cc52c1d62d8a85
#
_entry.id   9ed8dedabcdf6e5756cc52c1d62d8a85
#
_cell.length_a   1.000
_cell.length_b   1.000
_cell.length_c   1.000
_cell.angle_alpha   90.00
_cell.angle_beta   90.00
_cell.angle_gamma   90.00
#
_symmetry.space_group_name_H-M   'P 1'
#
loop_
_entity.id
_entity.type
_entity.pdbx_description
1 polymer ?
#
loop_
_entity_poly.entity_id
_entity_poly.type
_entity_poly.pdbx_seq_one_letter_code
_entity_poly.pdbx_strand_id
1 'polypeptide(L)'
;MGKMKITKSIIAGTAVVTAVAFAATAFGLGAKPVYVLSKNAAVDIKAIATVGDQVTGTMVRGIPDGMGAYDNGRGGISLLSVHEVSTTNAFALKGKSSTAPWGTSITKFTVSKNTKAVTSVQNFMQKVNFYNYTTGKYQETPAGAAPVGATAGFFDWGISRFCSATYAAAGTFIHNGVGYEGGLFLSGEETGDESRGFAFDEDGTGYQLPRMGMMSFENIMPSLKPGANTVAIASEDGSATDSQLYVYAGKKQSTGNAFDQAGLTNGDLHVMNIPSAKSDNLFRTTVGKNKKVAAEFVKVNWDTTTSAFAKESREKGTTMARVEDGHWDPSNPNVFYFVTTESNKDPIATAPNPATPTVSRDGGALWRLTFKDAQNPALGAEIEMLLNGGESVYMSKPDNITVTEDGKYILIQEDPGNNAALARIVAYRVSDSKLAVVAQFDANKFITGGSEFMTQDEESSGIIDATKLLAKPGDTNAYFFFNAQIHN
;
A
#
# COMPACT_ATOMS: atom_id res chain seq x y z
N MET A 1 30.61 -2.29 -21.79
CA MET A 1 29.56 -1.26 -21.66
C MET A 1 28.58 -1.41 -22.84
N GLY A 2 27.58 -2.27 -22.69
CA GLY A 2 26.57 -2.50 -23.72
C GLY A 2 25.32 -1.70 -23.40
N LYS A 3 24.99 -0.73 -24.23
CA LYS A 3 23.69 -0.06 -24.18
C LYS A 3 22.64 -1.04 -24.72
N MET A 4 21.80 -1.56 -23.85
CA MET A 4 20.64 -2.34 -24.28
C MET A 4 19.49 -1.40 -24.60
N LYS A 5 19.14 -1.30 -25.86
CA LYS A 5 17.92 -0.62 -26.34
C LYS A 5 16.76 -1.60 -26.22
N ILE A 6 15.76 -1.25 -25.44
CA ILE A 6 14.55 -2.04 -25.34
C ILE A 6 13.43 -1.30 -26.06
N THR A 7 12.98 -1.89 -27.14
CA THR A 7 11.85 -1.39 -27.92
C THR A 7 10.53 -1.80 -27.27
N LYS A 8 9.52 -0.96 -27.34
CA LYS A 8 8.17 -1.13 -26.77
C LYS A 8 7.37 -2.35 -27.29
N SER A 9 8.02 -3.31 -27.93
CA SER A 9 7.38 -4.56 -28.37
C SER A 9 7.49 -5.61 -27.28
N ILE A 10 6.60 -5.58 -26.34
CA ILE A 10 6.60 -6.47 -25.19
C ILE A 10 5.24 -7.11 -25.11
N ILE A 11 5.32 -8.29 -25.25
CA ILE A 11 5.30 -9.60 -24.77
C ILE A 11 4.86 -10.46 -25.94
N ALA A 12 5.72 -10.96 -26.55
CA ALA A 12 6.03 -12.37 -26.36
C ALA A 12 7.11 -12.49 -25.26
N GLY A 13 6.73 -12.31 -24.01
CA GLY A 13 7.50 -12.79 -22.89
C GLY A 13 8.44 -11.85 -22.13
N THR A 14 8.44 -10.51 -22.30
CA THR A 14 9.41 -9.67 -21.61
C THR A 14 8.79 -8.38 -21.06
N ALA A 15 8.64 -8.29 -19.75
CA ALA A 15 8.46 -7.03 -19.05
C ALA A 15 9.83 -6.53 -18.58
N VAL A 16 10.15 -5.28 -18.79
CA VAL A 16 11.36 -4.69 -18.25
C VAL A 16 11.01 -3.91 -17.00
N VAL A 17 11.48 -4.43 -15.88
CA VAL A 17 11.44 -3.76 -14.60
C VAL A 17 12.88 -3.60 -14.15
N THR A 18 13.36 -2.38 -14.00
CA THR A 18 14.70 -2.13 -13.50
C THR A 18 14.58 -1.51 -12.10
N ALA A 19 14.82 -2.30 -11.08
CA ALA A 19 15.11 -1.80 -9.75
C ALA A 19 16.62 -1.49 -9.70
N VAL A 20 16.97 -0.22 -9.52
CA VAL A 20 18.36 0.22 -9.73
C VAL A 20 19.05 0.44 -8.40
N ALA A 21 20.16 -0.23 -8.18
CA ALA A 21 21.11 0.10 -7.15
C ALA A 21 22.48 0.42 -7.72
N PHE A 22 23.25 1.18 -7.00
CA PHE A 22 24.64 1.49 -7.31
C PHE A 22 25.57 1.14 -6.17
N ALA A 23 26.82 0.85 -6.53
CA ALA A 23 27.88 0.57 -5.57
C ALA A 23 28.02 1.73 -4.57
N ALA A 24 27.90 1.43 -3.31
CA ALA A 24 27.97 2.37 -2.19
C ALA A 24 29.43 2.77 -1.89
N THR A 25 30.13 3.38 -2.82
CA THR A 25 31.51 3.84 -2.59
C THR A 25 31.60 5.21 -1.93
N ALA A 26 30.48 5.96 -1.85
CA ALA A 26 30.52 7.34 -1.36
C ALA A 26 30.36 7.49 0.17
N PHE A 27 29.84 6.47 0.89
CA PHE A 27 29.54 6.58 2.33
C PHE A 27 29.87 5.35 3.17
N GLY A 28 30.78 4.49 2.73
CA GLY A 28 31.19 3.31 3.51
C GLY A 28 30.15 2.18 3.62
N LEU A 29 29.06 2.26 2.87
CA LEU A 29 28.10 1.17 2.79
C LEU A 29 28.66 0.09 1.87
N GLY A 30 28.95 -1.10 2.39
CA GLY A 30 29.35 -2.28 1.62
C GLY A 30 28.31 -2.72 0.58
N ALA A 31 28.63 -3.73 -0.21
CA ALA A 31 27.63 -4.38 -1.06
C ALA A 31 26.44 -4.87 -0.21
N LYS A 32 25.23 -4.55 -0.63
CA LYS A 32 24.02 -4.94 0.08
C LYS A 32 23.60 -6.35 -0.31
N PRO A 33 23.12 -7.18 0.63
CA PRO A 33 22.55 -8.45 0.27
C PRO A 33 21.33 -8.25 -0.63
N VAL A 34 21.26 -9.03 -1.69
CA VAL A 34 20.09 -9.07 -2.57
C VAL A 34 19.29 -10.30 -2.18
N TYR A 35 18.07 -10.08 -1.71
CA TYR A 35 17.18 -11.16 -1.26
C TYR A 35 16.20 -11.59 -2.35
N VAL A 36 15.87 -10.69 -3.26
CA VAL A 36 14.94 -10.91 -4.37
C VAL A 36 15.71 -10.98 -5.67
N LEU A 37 15.53 -12.07 -6.40
CA LEU A 37 16.25 -12.37 -7.65
C LEU A 37 15.33 -12.14 -8.86
N SER A 38 15.89 -11.58 -9.92
CA SER A 38 15.19 -11.48 -11.20
C SER A 38 14.82 -12.86 -11.74
N LYS A 39 13.61 -12.99 -12.26
CA LYS A 39 13.12 -14.15 -13.00
C LYS A 39 13.01 -13.88 -14.50
N ASN A 40 13.41 -12.70 -14.95
CA ASN A 40 13.36 -12.28 -16.34
C ASN A 40 14.64 -11.52 -16.69
N ALA A 41 15.28 -11.89 -17.81
CA ALA A 41 16.53 -11.26 -18.27
C ALA A 41 16.40 -9.73 -18.54
N ALA A 42 15.19 -9.21 -18.67
CA ALA A 42 14.93 -7.80 -18.87
C ALA A 42 14.75 -7.03 -17.53
N VAL A 43 14.81 -7.72 -16.39
CA VAL A 43 14.67 -7.15 -15.05
C VAL A 43 16.03 -7.13 -14.35
N ASP A 44 16.43 -5.99 -13.81
CA ASP A 44 17.64 -5.82 -12.98
C ASP A 44 17.21 -5.35 -11.60
N ILE A 45 17.59 -6.08 -10.55
CA ILE A 45 17.21 -5.83 -9.15
C ILE A 45 18.46 -5.56 -8.34
N LYS A 46 18.44 -4.51 -7.53
CA LYS A 46 19.54 -4.12 -6.67
C LYS A 46 19.04 -3.60 -5.33
N ALA A 47 19.66 -4.02 -4.25
CA ALA A 47 19.42 -3.46 -2.94
C ALA A 47 20.13 -2.11 -2.79
N ILE A 48 19.40 -1.09 -2.31
CA ILE A 48 19.94 0.27 -2.08
C ILE A 48 20.08 0.61 -0.59
N ALA A 49 19.37 -0.09 0.27
CA ALA A 49 19.48 0.00 1.72
C ALA A 49 19.16 -1.37 2.33
N THR A 50 19.65 -1.61 3.55
CA THR A 50 19.35 -2.81 4.32
C THR A 50 19.08 -2.39 5.77
N VAL A 51 18.17 -3.09 6.43
CA VAL A 51 17.89 -2.90 7.85
C VAL A 51 19.19 -2.97 8.66
N GLY A 52 19.36 -2.02 9.58
CA GLY A 52 20.59 -1.87 10.37
C GLY A 52 21.66 -0.97 9.75
N ASP A 53 21.54 -0.58 8.48
CA ASP A 53 22.43 0.41 7.89
C ASP A 53 22.39 1.73 8.65
N GLN A 54 23.57 2.31 8.89
CA GLN A 54 23.72 3.63 9.50
C GLN A 54 24.05 4.64 8.40
N VAL A 55 23.13 5.56 8.14
CA VAL A 55 23.32 6.62 7.14
C VAL A 55 23.04 7.97 7.81
N THR A 56 23.97 8.89 7.74
CA THR A 56 23.86 10.22 8.36
C THR A 56 23.48 10.19 9.85
N GLY A 57 23.89 9.13 10.59
CA GLY A 57 23.60 8.96 12.01
C GLY A 57 22.23 8.36 12.32
N THR A 58 21.46 7.98 11.30
CA THR A 58 20.16 7.32 11.46
C THR A 58 20.22 5.89 10.95
N MET A 59 19.66 4.99 11.73
CA MET A 59 19.56 3.56 11.37
C MET A 59 18.34 3.28 10.53
N VAL A 60 18.51 2.51 9.45
CA VAL A 60 17.39 1.94 8.68
C VAL A 60 16.66 0.93 9.55
N ARG A 61 15.37 1.10 9.71
CA ARG A 61 14.53 0.28 10.59
C ARG A 61 14.06 -0.99 9.92
N GLY A 62 13.65 -1.97 10.74
CA GLY A 62 13.12 -3.25 10.30
C GLY A 62 11.66 -3.21 9.88
N ILE A 63 11.24 -4.31 9.27
CA ILE A 63 9.88 -4.58 8.79
C ILE A 63 9.35 -3.39 7.93
N PRO A 64 10.05 -3.04 6.84
CA PRO A 64 9.62 -1.95 5.97
C PRO A 64 8.49 -2.43 5.06
N ASP A 65 7.45 -1.65 4.92
CA ASP A 65 6.32 -1.92 4.07
C ASP A 65 6.00 -0.75 3.12
N GLY A 66 4.76 -0.27 3.10
CA GLY A 66 4.25 0.74 2.18
C GLY A 66 5.19 1.88 1.91
N MET A 67 5.24 2.31 0.67
CA MET A 67 6.16 3.33 0.22
C MET A 67 5.47 4.48 -0.51
N GLY A 68 6.16 5.60 -0.57
CA GLY A 68 5.83 6.72 -1.44
C GLY A 68 7.08 7.48 -1.82
N ALA A 69 7.07 8.16 -2.95
CA ALA A 69 8.23 8.92 -3.40
C ALA A 69 7.86 10.22 -4.09
N TYR A 70 8.71 11.24 -3.92
CA TYR A 70 8.57 12.52 -4.60
C TYR A 70 9.92 13.17 -4.92
N ASP A 71 9.91 14.05 -5.89
CA ASP A 71 11.06 14.89 -6.22
C ASP A 71 11.32 15.90 -5.09
N ASN A 72 12.52 15.90 -4.52
CA ASN A 72 12.86 16.83 -3.45
C ASN A 72 13.32 18.23 -3.95
N GLY A 73 13.26 18.49 -5.25
CA GLY A 73 13.66 19.76 -5.86
C GLY A 73 15.18 20.05 -5.85
N ARG A 74 16.00 19.12 -5.29
CA ARG A 74 17.45 19.29 -5.11
C ARG A 74 18.28 18.22 -5.84
N GLY A 75 17.71 17.66 -6.91
CA GLY A 75 18.35 16.58 -7.69
C GLY A 75 18.28 15.21 -7.06
N GLY A 76 17.47 15.04 -6.03
CA GLY A 76 17.20 13.80 -5.35
C GLY A 76 15.71 13.45 -5.30
N ILE A 77 15.44 12.26 -4.80
CA ILE A 77 14.11 11.76 -4.49
C ILE A 77 14.00 11.60 -2.99
N SER A 78 12.93 12.09 -2.39
CA SER A 78 12.50 11.67 -1.06
C SER A 78 11.70 10.38 -1.25
N LEU A 79 12.23 9.27 -0.73
CA LEU A 79 11.55 7.97 -0.68
C LEU A 79 11.12 7.75 0.77
N LEU A 80 9.84 7.54 1.00
CA LEU A 80 9.24 7.26 2.30
C LEU A 80 8.92 5.77 2.39
N SER A 81 9.17 5.17 3.54
CA SER A 81 8.77 3.79 3.85
C SER A 81 8.18 3.75 5.25
N VAL A 82 7.01 3.18 5.40
CA VAL A 82 6.42 2.85 6.71
C VAL A 82 7.06 1.60 7.28
N HIS A 83 6.78 1.30 8.54
CA HIS A 83 7.30 0.12 9.21
C HIS A 83 6.21 -0.55 10.03
N GLU A 84 6.06 -1.84 9.88
CA GLU A 84 5.15 -2.69 10.63
C GLU A 84 5.65 -2.98 12.05
N VAL A 85 5.95 -1.94 12.78
CA VAL A 85 6.43 -2.06 14.16
C VAL A 85 5.31 -1.71 15.13
N SER A 86 4.90 -2.67 15.93
CA SER A 86 3.87 -2.45 16.96
C SER A 86 4.42 -1.73 18.19
N THR A 87 3.52 -1.23 19.03
CA THR A 87 3.84 -0.58 20.30
C THR A 87 4.62 -1.50 21.26
N THR A 88 4.42 -2.81 21.16
CA THR A 88 5.14 -3.80 22.00
C THR A 88 6.57 -4.03 21.52
N ASN A 89 6.87 -3.75 20.25
CA ASN A 89 8.19 -3.87 19.64
C ASN A 89 8.83 -2.50 19.37
N ALA A 90 8.35 -1.45 20.04
CA ALA A 90 8.77 -0.09 19.82
C ALA A 90 10.29 0.07 19.98
N PHE A 91 10.98 0.17 18.86
CA PHE A 91 12.30 0.79 18.85
C PHE A 91 12.09 2.26 19.22
N ALA A 92 12.47 2.63 20.45
CA ALA A 92 12.43 4.00 20.87
C ALA A 92 13.06 4.87 19.77
N LEU A 93 12.31 5.86 19.27
CA LEU A 93 12.81 6.85 18.33
C LEU A 93 13.89 7.66 19.02
N LYS A 94 15.13 7.15 19.03
CA LYS A 94 16.27 7.88 19.58
C LYS A 94 16.41 9.21 18.86
N GLY A 95 16.22 10.29 19.58
CA GLY A 95 16.52 11.65 19.13
C GLY A 95 15.34 12.59 18.96
N LYS A 96 14.11 12.19 19.27
CA LYS A 96 12.97 13.11 19.27
C LYS A 96 12.23 13.07 20.60
N SER A 97 11.68 14.23 20.94
CA SER A 97 10.99 14.57 22.18
C SER A 97 10.54 13.36 22.97
N SER A 98 11.03 13.28 24.17
CA SER A 98 10.95 12.19 25.14
C SER A 98 9.53 11.83 25.61
N THR A 99 8.46 12.26 24.96
CA THR A 99 7.13 12.18 25.52
C THR A 99 6.13 11.32 24.77
N ALA A 100 6.47 10.77 23.61
CA ALA A 100 5.62 9.79 22.95
C ALA A 100 6.48 8.70 22.29
N PRO A 101 6.46 7.47 22.77
CA PRO A 101 6.87 6.33 21.98
C PRO A 101 5.82 6.15 20.87
N TRP A 102 6.08 6.70 19.70
CA TRP A 102 5.37 6.33 18.50
C TRP A 102 5.71 4.87 18.25
N GLY A 103 4.75 3.97 18.31
CA GLY A 103 5.01 2.53 18.10
C GLY A 103 5.60 2.26 16.73
N THR A 104 4.99 2.83 15.67
CA THR A 104 5.49 2.76 14.30
C THR A 104 6.40 3.94 13.94
N SER A 105 6.95 3.91 12.74
CA SER A 105 7.76 5.00 12.18
C SER A 105 7.63 5.08 10.67
N ILE A 106 8.00 6.23 10.13
CA ILE A 106 8.19 6.42 8.69
C ILE A 106 9.64 6.85 8.49
N THR A 107 10.38 6.08 7.69
CA THR A 107 11.75 6.42 7.31
C THR A 107 11.74 7.22 6.01
N LYS A 108 12.46 8.34 6.00
CA LYS A 108 12.71 9.13 4.79
C LYS A 108 14.13 8.88 4.31
N PHE A 109 14.24 8.30 3.13
CA PHE A 109 15.51 8.17 2.40
C PHE A 109 15.62 9.31 1.41
N THR A 110 16.82 9.88 1.28
CA THR A 110 17.16 10.71 0.12
C THR A 110 17.93 9.86 -0.87
N VAL A 111 17.36 9.67 -2.05
CA VAL A 111 17.98 8.90 -3.14
C VAL A 111 18.44 9.84 -4.24
N SER A 112 19.72 9.79 -4.61
CA SER A 112 20.26 10.59 -5.71
C SER A 112 19.70 10.13 -7.06
N LYS A 113 19.12 11.04 -7.84
CA LYS A 113 18.65 10.74 -9.20
C LYS A 113 19.76 10.31 -10.14
N ASN A 114 20.98 10.79 -9.94
CA ASN A 114 22.12 10.49 -10.79
C ASN A 114 22.75 9.12 -10.48
N THR A 115 23.06 8.86 -9.21
CA THR A 115 23.77 7.65 -8.78
C THR A 115 22.83 6.54 -8.33
N LYS A 116 21.56 6.85 -8.06
CA LYS A 116 20.55 5.96 -7.48
C LYS A 116 20.93 5.43 -6.08
N ALA A 117 21.92 6.06 -5.45
CA ALA A 117 22.36 5.70 -4.11
C ALA A 117 21.57 6.48 -3.04
N VAL A 118 21.36 5.85 -1.89
CA VAL A 118 20.86 6.51 -0.68
C VAL A 118 21.94 7.42 -0.14
N THR A 119 21.65 8.71 0.01
CA THR A 119 22.58 9.75 0.49
C THR A 119 22.26 10.25 1.89
N SER A 120 21.02 10.03 2.36
CA SER A 120 20.59 10.38 3.71
C SER A 120 19.45 9.46 4.16
N VAL A 121 19.40 9.19 5.45
CA VAL A 121 18.28 8.52 6.12
C VAL A 121 17.89 9.36 7.33
N GLN A 122 16.61 9.57 7.51
CA GLN A 122 16.08 10.29 8.67
C GLN A 122 14.68 9.82 9.05
N ASN A 123 14.28 10.07 10.30
CA ASN A 123 12.90 9.90 10.70
C ASN A 123 12.03 10.97 10.03
N PHE A 124 10.93 10.53 9.38
CA PHE A 124 10.03 11.45 8.69
C PHE A 124 9.02 12.10 9.64
N MET A 125 8.44 11.32 10.55
CA MET A 125 7.42 11.82 11.47
C MET A 125 8.02 12.83 12.45
N GLN A 126 7.56 14.09 12.37
CA GLN A 126 8.05 15.18 13.20
C GLN A 126 7.07 15.55 14.31
N LYS A 127 5.78 15.58 13.98
CA LYS A 127 4.68 15.94 14.84
C LYS A 127 3.43 15.18 14.40
N VAL A 128 2.60 14.74 15.34
CA VAL A 128 1.30 14.13 15.03
C VAL A 128 0.21 14.78 15.86
N ASN A 129 -0.92 15.07 15.22
CA ASN A 129 -2.11 15.62 15.83
C ASN A 129 -3.19 14.53 15.87
N PHE A 130 -3.55 14.12 17.07
CA PHE A 130 -4.57 13.10 17.31
C PHE A 130 -5.93 13.76 17.47
N TYR A 131 -6.95 13.15 16.89
CA TYR A 131 -8.33 13.62 17.06
C TYR A 131 -8.89 13.13 18.39
N ASN A 132 -9.36 14.05 19.21
CA ASN A 132 -10.03 13.74 20.46
C ASN A 132 -11.54 13.63 20.21
N TYR A 133 -12.07 12.42 20.26
CA TYR A 133 -13.48 12.13 19.98
C TYR A 133 -14.46 12.75 21.00
N THR A 134 -14.00 13.04 22.23
CA THR A 134 -14.84 13.71 23.25
C THR A 134 -14.98 15.18 22.98
N THR A 135 -13.90 15.87 22.57
CA THR A 135 -13.90 17.33 22.37
C THR A 135 -14.11 17.76 20.95
N GLY A 136 -13.99 16.84 19.98
CA GLY A 136 -14.03 17.13 18.54
C GLY A 136 -12.84 17.97 18.05
N LYS A 137 -11.71 17.96 18.76
CA LYS A 137 -10.53 18.78 18.46
C LYS A 137 -9.27 17.93 18.35
N TYR A 138 -8.29 18.46 17.64
CA TYR A 138 -6.97 17.87 17.58
C TYR A 138 -6.09 18.25 18.77
N GLN A 139 -5.24 17.33 19.19
CA GLN A 139 -4.26 17.48 20.28
C GLN A 139 -2.97 16.71 19.93
N GLU A 140 -1.84 17.12 20.50
CA GLU A 140 -0.51 16.53 20.19
C GLU A 140 -0.21 15.24 20.99
N THR A 141 -1.06 14.88 21.94
CA THR A 141 -0.95 13.65 22.71
C THR A 141 -2.10 12.71 22.39
N PRO A 142 -1.88 11.41 22.25
CA PRO A 142 -2.97 10.45 22.06
C PRO A 142 -3.80 10.23 23.32
N ALA A 143 -3.23 10.44 24.50
CA ALA A 143 -3.88 10.18 25.78
C ALA A 143 -5.20 10.95 25.92
N GLY A 144 -6.27 10.24 26.28
CA GLY A 144 -7.62 10.78 26.43
C GLY A 144 -8.33 11.12 25.12
N ALA A 145 -7.80 10.71 23.98
CA ALA A 145 -8.38 10.96 22.66
C ALA A 145 -9.35 9.86 22.20
N ALA A 146 -9.51 8.78 22.96
CA ALA A 146 -10.28 7.60 22.57
C ALA A 146 -11.78 7.90 22.35
N PRO A 147 -12.45 7.21 21.40
CA PRO A 147 -13.90 7.20 21.30
C PRO A 147 -14.54 6.48 22.49
N VAL A 148 -15.82 6.72 22.72
CA VAL A 148 -16.57 6.02 23.77
C VAL A 148 -16.60 4.52 23.47
N GLY A 149 -16.27 3.70 24.49
CA GLY A 149 -16.28 2.24 24.38
C GLY A 149 -15.02 1.63 23.76
N ALA A 150 -13.98 2.43 23.51
CA ALA A 150 -12.69 1.92 23.07
C ALA A 150 -12.03 1.04 24.14
N THR A 151 -11.19 0.11 23.71
CA THR A 151 -10.38 -0.71 24.61
C THR A 151 -9.47 0.16 25.46
N ALA A 152 -9.47 -0.09 26.75
CA ALA A 152 -8.70 0.70 27.71
C ALA A 152 -7.19 0.69 27.34
N GLY A 153 -6.63 1.88 27.19
CA GLY A 153 -5.20 2.09 26.92
C GLY A 153 -4.81 1.97 25.44
N PHE A 154 -5.66 1.49 24.53
CA PHE A 154 -5.31 1.37 23.11
C PHE A 154 -4.90 2.74 22.52
N PHE A 155 -5.67 3.76 22.77
CA PHE A 155 -5.42 5.12 22.25
C PHE A 155 -4.34 5.90 23.02
N ASP A 156 -3.83 5.36 24.12
CA ASP A 156 -2.81 6.04 24.93
C ASP A 156 -1.37 5.83 24.39
N TRP A 157 -1.21 4.96 23.41
CA TRP A 157 0.09 4.44 22.98
C TRP A 157 0.73 5.17 21.78
N GLY A 158 0.25 6.25 21.30
CA GLY A 158 0.78 6.86 20.08
C GLY A 158 0.19 6.20 18.83
N ILE A 159 1.02 5.70 17.93
CA ILE A 159 0.60 5.06 16.68
C ILE A 159 1.14 3.63 16.65
N SER A 160 0.28 2.69 16.35
CA SER A 160 0.65 1.30 16.18
C SER A 160 1.20 1.01 14.77
N ARG A 161 1.34 -0.24 14.41
CA ARG A 161 1.84 -0.75 13.14
C ARG A 161 1.16 -0.07 11.94
N PHE A 162 1.95 0.57 11.06
CA PHE A 162 1.53 0.92 9.71
C PHE A 162 1.85 -0.23 8.76
N CYS A 163 0.94 -0.57 7.86
CA CYS A 163 1.15 -1.51 6.77
C CYS A 163 1.42 -0.74 5.47
N SER A 164 0.56 -0.80 4.47
CA SER A 164 0.77 -0.08 3.24
C SER A 164 0.62 1.44 3.34
N ALA A 165 1.06 2.14 2.33
CA ALA A 165 0.99 3.59 2.29
C ALA A 165 0.91 4.13 0.86
N THR A 166 0.33 5.33 0.72
CA THR A 166 0.25 6.04 -0.56
C THR A 166 0.80 7.45 -0.43
N TYR A 167 1.70 7.86 -1.34
CA TYR A 167 2.03 9.26 -1.53
C TYR A 167 1.17 9.85 -2.63
N ALA A 168 0.25 10.72 -2.25
CA ALA A 168 -0.52 11.53 -3.17
C ALA A 168 0.27 12.78 -3.55
N ALA A 169 0.66 12.88 -4.82
CA ALA A 169 1.57 13.91 -5.31
C ALA A 169 1.00 15.33 -5.16
N ALA A 170 1.89 16.31 -5.12
CA ALA A 170 1.53 17.73 -5.20
C ALA A 170 0.59 17.99 -6.39
N GLY A 171 -0.47 18.76 -6.18
CA GLY A 171 -1.54 18.99 -7.15
C GLY A 171 -2.76 18.05 -7.04
N THR A 172 -2.65 16.93 -6.30
CA THR A 172 -3.79 16.02 -6.09
C THR A 172 -4.95 16.69 -5.34
N PHE A 173 -4.61 17.48 -4.34
CA PHE A 173 -5.61 18.07 -3.42
C PHE A 173 -6.00 19.51 -3.75
N ILE A 174 -5.69 19.99 -4.93
CA ILE A 174 -6.10 21.33 -5.41
C ILE A 174 -6.93 21.23 -6.69
N HIS A 175 -7.92 22.12 -6.81
CA HIS A 175 -8.72 22.27 -8.02
C HIS A 175 -9.16 23.72 -8.19
N ASN A 176 -8.87 24.33 -9.34
CA ASN A 176 -9.18 25.72 -9.64
C ASN A 176 -8.75 26.72 -8.55
N GLY A 177 -7.57 26.51 -7.95
CA GLY A 177 -7.02 27.36 -6.91
C GLY A 177 -7.63 27.15 -5.52
N VAL A 178 -8.48 26.14 -5.33
CA VAL A 178 -9.05 25.75 -4.03
C VAL A 178 -8.50 24.40 -3.61
N GLY A 179 -7.94 24.33 -2.42
CA GLY A 179 -7.37 23.11 -1.86
C GLY A 179 -5.93 23.29 -1.37
N TYR A 180 -5.23 22.17 -1.17
CA TYR A 180 -3.84 22.09 -0.76
C TYR A 180 -2.94 21.77 -1.96
N GLU A 181 -1.90 22.58 -2.18
CA GLU A 181 -1.01 22.44 -3.34
C GLU A 181 0.03 21.32 -3.17
N GLY A 182 0.48 21.07 -1.93
CA GLY A 182 1.53 20.11 -1.61
C GLY A 182 1.09 18.66 -1.73
N GLY A 183 2.03 17.75 -1.64
CA GLY A 183 1.78 16.32 -1.54
C GLY A 183 1.48 15.87 -0.11
N LEU A 184 0.76 14.79 0.03
CA LEU A 184 0.48 14.13 1.31
C LEU A 184 0.84 12.65 1.26
N PHE A 185 1.41 12.14 2.34
CA PHE A 185 1.67 10.71 2.54
C PHE A 185 0.60 10.15 3.49
N LEU A 186 -0.13 9.14 3.05
CA LEU A 186 -1.25 8.56 3.78
C LEU A 186 -0.94 7.11 4.13
N SER A 187 -1.32 6.70 5.33
CA SER A 187 -1.24 5.33 5.82
C SER A 187 -2.22 5.17 6.99
N GLY A 188 -2.40 3.95 7.46
CA GLY A 188 -3.21 3.67 8.63
C GLY A 188 -2.62 2.60 9.51
N GLU A 189 -3.08 2.55 10.77
CA GLU A 189 -2.75 1.46 11.68
C GLU A 189 -3.43 0.18 11.22
N GLU A 190 -2.71 -0.93 11.31
CA GLU A 190 -3.23 -2.26 10.98
C GLU A 190 -3.10 -3.17 12.21
N THR A 191 -4.01 -2.99 13.16
CA THR A 191 -4.01 -3.72 14.45
C THR A 191 -5.39 -4.08 14.95
N GLY A 192 -6.40 -4.09 14.06
CA GLY A 192 -7.79 -4.44 14.36
C GLY A 192 -8.74 -3.24 14.28
N ASP A 193 -9.98 -3.44 14.74
CA ASP A 193 -11.11 -2.52 14.56
C ASP A 193 -10.95 -1.12 15.19
N GLU A 194 -9.98 -0.92 16.07
CA GLU A 194 -9.72 0.37 16.72
C GLU A 194 -8.62 1.19 16.04
N SER A 195 -8.08 0.70 14.95
CA SER A 195 -7.00 1.33 14.19
C SER A 195 -7.47 2.62 13.51
N ARG A 196 -6.51 3.53 13.31
CA ARG A 196 -6.78 4.90 12.85
C ARG A 196 -6.02 5.19 11.55
N GLY A 197 -6.65 5.95 10.64
CA GLY A 197 -5.99 6.49 9.46
C GLY A 197 -5.24 7.80 9.75
N PHE A 198 -4.14 8.04 9.04
CA PHE A 198 -3.32 9.24 9.16
C PHE A 198 -2.91 9.78 7.79
N ALA A 199 -2.67 11.10 7.74
CA ALA A 199 -1.99 11.73 6.62
C ALA A 199 -0.86 12.62 7.15
N PHE A 200 0.22 12.75 6.39
CA PHE A 200 1.40 13.53 6.71
C PHE A 200 1.74 14.46 5.55
N ASP A 201 2.06 15.72 5.85
CA ASP A 201 2.66 16.62 4.86
C ASP A 201 4.16 16.31 4.64
N GLU A 202 4.77 16.95 3.64
CA GLU A 202 6.16 16.70 3.28
C GLU A 202 7.18 17.13 4.36
N ASP A 203 6.75 17.94 5.33
CA ASP A 203 7.53 18.33 6.51
C ASP A 203 7.43 17.31 7.65
N GLY A 204 6.57 16.30 7.52
CA GLY A 204 6.37 15.24 8.51
C GLY A 204 5.40 15.61 9.62
N THR A 205 4.57 16.63 9.44
CA THR A 205 3.44 16.92 10.31
C THR A 205 2.27 16.01 9.93
N GLY A 206 1.81 15.20 10.88
CA GLY A 206 0.72 14.25 10.69
C GLY A 206 -0.57 14.66 11.39
N TYR A 207 -1.69 14.24 10.80
CA TYR A 207 -3.02 14.34 11.37
C TYR A 207 -3.75 13.02 11.27
N GLN A 208 -4.37 12.60 12.37
CA GLN A 208 -5.34 11.52 12.35
C GLN A 208 -6.54 11.93 11.48
N LEU A 209 -7.09 10.99 10.73
CA LEU A 209 -8.22 11.16 9.82
C LEU A 209 -9.47 10.45 10.37
N PRO A 210 -10.17 10.99 11.40
CA PRO A 210 -11.25 10.27 12.08
C PRO A 210 -12.40 9.94 11.14
N ARG A 211 -12.63 10.75 10.10
CA ARG A 211 -13.71 10.56 9.13
C ARG A 211 -13.44 9.41 8.13
N MET A 212 -12.26 8.82 8.16
CA MET A 212 -11.97 7.57 7.46
C MET A 212 -12.46 6.32 8.22
N GLY A 213 -13.04 6.51 9.42
CA GLY A 213 -13.50 5.43 10.27
C GLY A 213 -12.39 4.84 11.14
N MET A 214 -12.68 3.69 11.74
CA MET A 214 -11.77 2.91 12.58
C MET A 214 -11.83 1.46 12.09
N MET A 215 -10.76 0.99 11.51
CA MET A 215 -10.65 -0.34 10.91
C MET A 215 -9.17 -0.75 10.88
N SER A 216 -8.88 -2.01 10.68
CA SER A 216 -7.52 -2.47 10.39
C SER A 216 -7.10 -1.97 9.01
N PHE A 217 -6.50 -0.77 8.97
CA PHE A 217 -6.16 -0.14 7.69
C PHE A 217 -5.01 -0.86 7.00
N GLU A 218 -5.26 -1.34 5.80
CA GLU A 218 -4.18 -1.69 4.89
C GLU A 218 -3.63 -0.42 4.24
N ASN A 219 -4.45 0.34 3.52
CA ASN A 219 -4.00 1.57 2.86
C ASN A 219 -5.11 2.63 2.78
N ILE A 220 -4.72 3.88 2.51
CA ILE A 220 -5.60 5.02 2.20
C ILE A 220 -5.12 5.65 0.90
N MET A 221 -5.90 5.54 -0.16
CA MET A 221 -5.50 5.82 -1.54
C MET A 221 -6.36 6.92 -2.17
N PRO A 222 -5.89 8.19 -2.16
CA PRO A 222 -6.59 9.30 -2.81
C PRO A 222 -6.72 9.10 -4.32
N SER A 223 -7.88 9.47 -4.85
CA SER A 223 -8.18 9.38 -6.28
C SER A 223 -7.30 10.33 -7.09
N LEU A 224 -6.80 9.84 -8.22
CA LEU A 224 -6.03 10.62 -9.20
C LEU A 224 -6.92 11.53 -10.06
N LYS A 225 -8.26 11.43 -9.95
CA LYS A 225 -9.17 12.23 -10.77
C LYS A 225 -9.23 13.67 -10.27
N PRO A 226 -8.90 14.67 -11.13
CA PRO A 226 -9.03 16.06 -10.75
C PRO A 226 -10.49 16.44 -10.49
N GLY A 227 -10.73 17.33 -9.52
CA GLY A 227 -12.06 17.85 -9.21
C GLY A 227 -12.14 18.55 -7.87
N ALA A 228 -13.30 19.10 -7.56
CA ALA A 228 -13.56 19.85 -6.33
C ALA A 228 -13.66 18.93 -5.08
N ASN A 229 -13.93 17.65 -5.30
CA ASN A 229 -13.98 16.68 -4.21
C ASN A 229 -12.63 16.00 -4.02
N THR A 230 -12.34 15.61 -2.78
CA THR A 230 -11.29 14.65 -2.45
C THR A 230 -11.97 13.32 -2.18
N VAL A 231 -11.71 12.36 -3.05
CA VAL A 231 -12.18 10.98 -2.88
C VAL A 231 -10.98 10.11 -2.55
N ALA A 232 -11.10 9.25 -1.56
CA ALA A 232 -10.08 8.28 -1.22
C ALA A 232 -10.71 6.91 -0.98
N ILE A 233 -10.03 5.87 -1.42
CA ILE A 233 -10.34 4.49 -1.02
C ILE A 233 -9.58 4.19 0.27
N ALA A 234 -10.24 3.53 1.21
CA ALA A 234 -9.59 2.91 2.36
C ALA A 234 -9.87 1.41 2.31
N SER A 235 -8.82 0.62 2.40
CA SER A 235 -8.88 -0.84 2.45
C SER A 235 -8.72 -1.31 3.89
N GLU A 236 -9.50 -2.33 4.26
CA GLU A 236 -9.46 -2.96 5.56
C GLU A 236 -8.92 -4.39 5.42
N ASP A 237 -7.70 -4.64 5.93
CA ASP A 237 -7.25 -6.00 6.18
C ASP A 237 -7.77 -6.47 7.54
N GLY A 238 -8.97 -7.01 7.51
CA GLY A 238 -9.60 -7.61 8.68
C GLY A 238 -9.38 -9.12 8.71
N SER A 239 -10.45 -9.88 8.67
CA SER A 239 -10.40 -11.34 8.52
C SER A 239 -10.99 -11.77 7.18
N ALA A 240 -10.82 -13.04 6.82
CA ALA A 240 -11.42 -13.60 5.60
C ALA A 240 -12.97 -13.48 5.53
N THR A 241 -13.61 -13.14 6.63
CA THR A 241 -15.07 -12.98 6.75
C THR A 241 -15.48 -11.63 7.32
N ASP A 242 -14.53 -10.72 7.52
CA ASP A 242 -14.76 -9.40 8.09
C ASP A 242 -13.71 -8.41 7.58
N SER A 243 -13.85 -8.00 6.35
CA SER A 243 -12.97 -7.07 5.67
C SER A 243 -13.80 -6.33 4.61
N GLN A 244 -13.71 -5.03 4.55
CA GLN A 244 -14.51 -4.19 3.67
C GLN A 244 -13.64 -3.21 2.89
N LEU A 245 -14.17 -2.72 1.78
CA LEU A 245 -13.60 -1.59 1.03
C LEU A 245 -14.45 -0.35 1.27
N TYR A 246 -13.80 0.75 1.60
CA TYR A 246 -14.49 2.01 1.90
C TYR A 246 -14.14 3.11 0.91
N VAL A 247 -15.06 4.05 0.75
CA VAL A 247 -14.86 5.26 -0.06
C VAL A 247 -15.19 6.48 0.80
N TYR A 248 -14.19 7.30 1.01
CA TYR A 248 -14.34 8.62 1.60
C TYR A 248 -14.57 9.66 0.50
N ALA A 249 -15.45 10.64 0.76
CA ALA A 249 -15.68 11.78 -0.12
C ALA A 249 -15.84 13.08 0.67
N GLY A 250 -14.86 13.97 0.53
CA GLY A 250 -14.85 15.30 1.13
C GLY A 250 -14.69 16.40 0.09
N LYS A 251 -14.69 17.67 0.52
CA LYS A 251 -14.54 18.82 -0.36
C LYS A 251 -13.25 19.58 -0.08
N LYS A 252 -12.52 19.88 -1.14
CA LYS A 252 -11.38 20.80 -1.08
C LYS A 252 -11.87 22.19 -0.64
N GLN A 253 -11.08 22.88 0.19
CA GLN A 253 -11.44 24.20 0.72
C GLN A 253 -10.22 25.11 0.79
N SER A 254 -10.45 26.42 0.86
CA SER A 254 -9.40 27.42 0.80
C SER A 254 -8.83 27.83 2.18
N THR A 255 -9.36 27.28 3.26
CA THR A 255 -9.01 27.66 4.64
C THR A 255 -8.76 26.45 5.50
N GLY A 256 -8.10 26.65 6.64
CA GLY A 256 -7.70 25.61 7.56
C GLY A 256 -6.24 25.17 7.34
N ASN A 257 -5.84 24.08 7.99
CA ASN A 257 -4.54 23.47 7.78
C ASN A 257 -4.47 22.70 6.45
N ALA A 258 -3.34 22.10 6.10
CA ALA A 258 -3.15 21.34 4.86
C ALA A 258 -4.22 20.25 4.65
N PHE A 259 -4.61 19.54 5.71
CA PHE A 259 -5.56 18.43 5.67
C PHE A 259 -7.00 18.90 5.53
N ASP A 260 -7.33 20.06 6.13
CA ASP A 260 -8.61 20.74 5.91
C ASP A 260 -8.72 21.21 4.48
N GLN A 261 -7.69 21.90 3.98
CA GLN A 261 -7.64 22.37 2.60
C GLN A 261 -7.70 21.18 1.60
N ALA A 262 -7.01 20.08 1.91
CA ALA A 262 -7.08 18.85 1.11
C ALA A 262 -8.48 18.19 1.11
N GLY A 263 -9.42 18.64 1.94
CA GLY A 263 -10.76 18.05 2.04
C GLY A 263 -10.80 16.68 2.73
N LEU A 264 -9.82 16.39 3.59
CA LEU A 264 -9.71 15.11 4.31
C LEU A 264 -10.45 15.11 5.67
N THR A 265 -10.95 16.29 6.13
CA THR A 265 -11.55 16.46 7.45
C THR A 265 -13.04 16.77 7.45
N ASN A 266 -13.68 16.86 6.28
CA ASN A 266 -15.06 17.35 6.15
C ASN A 266 -16.00 16.41 5.38
N GLY A 267 -15.52 15.23 4.98
CA GLY A 267 -16.27 14.30 4.13
C GLY A 267 -17.10 13.28 4.89
N ASP A 268 -17.77 12.44 4.11
CA ASP A 268 -18.52 11.28 4.53
C ASP A 268 -17.81 9.99 4.11
N LEU A 269 -17.94 8.94 4.92
CA LEU A 269 -17.42 7.60 4.65
C LEU A 269 -18.55 6.68 4.17
N HIS A 270 -18.24 5.85 3.19
CA HIS A 270 -19.17 4.90 2.60
C HIS A 270 -18.51 3.54 2.49
N VAL A 271 -19.23 2.48 2.79
CA VAL A 271 -18.79 1.10 2.56
C VAL A 271 -19.25 0.62 1.18
N MET A 272 -18.42 -0.12 0.48
CA MET A 272 -18.77 -0.74 -0.80
C MET A 272 -19.80 -1.85 -0.58
N ASN A 273 -20.87 -1.81 -1.37
CA ASN A 273 -21.91 -2.84 -1.42
C ASN A 273 -22.05 -3.38 -2.83
N ILE A 274 -22.01 -4.70 -2.97
CA ILE A 274 -22.32 -5.41 -4.22
C ILE A 274 -23.68 -6.10 -4.02
N PRO A 275 -24.81 -5.53 -4.50
CA PRO A 275 -26.14 -6.06 -4.20
C PRO A 275 -26.35 -7.50 -4.65
N SER A 276 -25.69 -7.92 -5.73
CA SER A 276 -25.77 -9.28 -6.29
C SER A 276 -24.91 -10.31 -5.55
N ALA A 277 -23.95 -9.87 -4.73
CA ALA A 277 -23.00 -10.75 -4.03
C ALA A 277 -22.50 -10.11 -2.75
N LYS A 278 -23.13 -10.42 -1.62
CA LYS A 278 -22.81 -9.84 -0.30
C LYS A 278 -21.51 -10.35 0.35
N SER A 279 -20.80 -11.24 -0.33
CA SER A 279 -19.46 -11.68 0.07
C SER A 279 -18.63 -12.06 -1.13
N ASP A 280 -17.30 -12.01 -0.97
CA ASP A 280 -16.31 -12.48 -1.95
C ASP A 280 -16.65 -13.92 -2.40
N ASN A 281 -16.88 -14.83 -1.47
CA ASN A 281 -17.21 -16.21 -1.79
C ASN A 281 -18.50 -16.32 -2.63
N LEU A 282 -19.53 -15.52 -2.32
CA LEU A 282 -20.76 -15.50 -3.12
C LEU A 282 -20.48 -14.93 -4.52
N PHE A 283 -19.63 -13.89 -4.64
CA PHE A 283 -19.24 -13.38 -5.94
C PHE A 283 -18.52 -14.45 -6.78
N ARG A 284 -17.56 -15.16 -6.20
CA ARG A 284 -16.83 -16.25 -6.88
C ARG A 284 -17.74 -17.34 -7.42
N THR A 285 -18.75 -17.73 -6.65
CA THR A 285 -19.64 -18.85 -6.97
C THR A 285 -20.84 -18.48 -7.85
N THR A 286 -21.34 -17.24 -7.79
CA THR A 286 -22.56 -16.82 -8.51
C THR A 286 -22.27 -15.89 -9.70
N VAL A 287 -21.29 -15.02 -9.59
CA VAL A 287 -20.90 -14.09 -10.67
C VAL A 287 -19.71 -14.63 -11.45
N GLY A 288 -18.61 -14.91 -10.77
CA GLY A 288 -17.39 -15.46 -11.35
C GLY A 288 -16.52 -14.41 -12.05
N LYS A 289 -15.37 -14.89 -12.56
CA LYS A 289 -14.32 -14.08 -13.16
C LYS A 289 -14.76 -13.42 -14.48
N ASN A 290 -14.24 -12.20 -14.73
CA ASN A 290 -14.45 -11.43 -15.96
C ASN A 290 -15.92 -11.08 -16.23
N LYS A 291 -16.71 -10.92 -15.17
CA LYS A 291 -18.09 -10.44 -15.26
C LYS A 291 -18.27 -9.21 -14.39
N LYS A 292 -18.88 -8.19 -14.96
CA LYS A 292 -19.17 -6.93 -14.31
C LYS A 292 -20.54 -6.96 -13.64
N VAL A 293 -20.59 -6.48 -12.42
CA VAL A 293 -21.86 -6.23 -11.69
C VAL A 293 -21.81 -4.84 -11.05
N ALA A 294 -22.97 -4.32 -10.69
CA ALA A 294 -23.06 -3.02 -10.02
C ALA A 294 -22.45 -3.09 -8.61
N ALA A 295 -21.72 -2.03 -8.25
CA ALA A 295 -21.28 -1.72 -6.91
C ALA A 295 -21.85 -0.35 -6.50
N GLU A 296 -22.28 -0.26 -5.25
CA GLU A 296 -22.83 0.92 -4.62
C GLU A 296 -21.97 1.31 -3.41
N PHE A 297 -22.10 2.55 -2.98
CA PHE A 297 -21.37 3.05 -1.80
C PHE A 297 -22.38 3.57 -0.79
N VAL A 298 -22.51 2.85 0.33
CA VAL A 298 -23.53 3.09 1.36
C VAL A 298 -22.91 3.81 2.54
N LYS A 299 -23.45 4.98 2.89
CA LYS A 299 -22.93 5.79 3.99
C LYS A 299 -22.92 5.03 5.32
N VAL A 300 -21.80 5.12 6.04
CA VAL A 300 -21.62 4.61 7.41
C VAL A 300 -21.27 5.74 8.37
N ASN A 301 -21.58 5.56 9.65
CA ASN A 301 -21.32 6.55 10.67
C ASN A 301 -19.92 6.36 11.26
N TRP A 302 -18.99 7.22 10.92
CA TRP A 302 -17.62 7.22 11.45
C TRP A 302 -17.55 7.73 12.92
N ASP A 303 -18.51 8.55 13.35
CA ASP A 303 -18.55 9.15 14.69
C ASP A 303 -19.42 8.29 15.64
N THR A 304 -18.90 7.14 15.98
CA THR A 304 -19.57 6.14 16.81
C THR A 304 -18.53 5.26 17.54
N THR A 305 -18.97 4.24 18.28
CA THR A 305 -18.06 3.26 18.87
C THR A 305 -17.48 2.35 17.79
N THR A 306 -16.27 1.82 17.99
CA THR A 306 -15.63 0.87 17.07
C THR A 306 -16.50 -0.32 16.73
N SER A 307 -17.09 -0.95 17.74
CA SER A 307 -17.98 -2.10 17.53
C SER A 307 -19.26 -1.77 16.78
N ALA A 308 -19.81 -0.56 16.96
CA ALA A 308 -20.99 -0.11 16.20
C ALA A 308 -20.61 0.23 14.75
N PHE A 309 -19.45 0.84 14.52
CA PHE A 309 -18.92 1.10 13.19
C PHE A 309 -18.70 -0.20 12.41
N ALA A 310 -17.96 -1.16 12.97
CA ALA A 310 -17.68 -2.44 12.35
C ALA A 310 -18.98 -3.22 12.05
N LYS A 311 -19.94 -3.25 13.00
CA LYS A 311 -21.26 -3.86 12.79
C LYS A 311 -22.01 -3.21 11.63
N GLU A 312 -22.12 -1.89 11.60
CA GLU A 312 -22.83 -1.13 10.56
C GLU A 312 -22.21 -1.39 9.18
N SER A 313 -20.87 -1.40 9.11
CA SER A 313 -20.12 -1.64 7.88
C SER A 313 -20.39 -3.04 7.32
N ARG A 314 -20.39 -4.08 8.16
CA ARG A 314 -20.73 -5.45 7.76
C ARG A 314 -22.19 -5.59 7.28
N GLU A 315 -23.14 -4.95 7.97
CA GLU A 315 -24.56 -5.03 7.62
C GLU A 315 -24.88 -4.33 6.29
N LYS A 316 -24.22 -3.22 6.02
CA LYS A 316 -24.43 -2.39 4.82
C LYS A 316 -23.56 -2.82 3.64
N GLY A 317 -22.34 -3.24 3.89
CA GLY A 317 -21.31 -3.51 2.90
C GLY A 317 -21.34 -4.93 2.33
N THR A 318 -20.36 -5.18 1.51
CA THR A 318 -19.98 -6.52 1.04
C THR A 318 -18.71 -6.94 1.78
N THR A 319 -18.72 -8.10 2.38
CA THR A 319 -17.55 -8.68 3.05
C THR A 319 -16.62 -9.28 2.01
N MET A 320 -15.39 -8.83 2.00
CA MET A 320 -14.33 -9.34 1.15
C MET A 320 -13.40 -10.28 1.93
N ALA A 321 -12.57 -11.03 1.22
CA ALA A 321 -11.67 -12.01 1.84
C ALA A 321 -10.28 -11.38 2.09
N ARG A 322 -10.17 -10.50 3.07
CA ARG A 322 -9.01 -9.68 3.42
C ARG A 322 -8.61 -8.75 2.26
N VAL A 323 -9.12 -7.52 2.30
CA VAL A 323 -8.78 -6.49 1.31
C VAL A 323 -7.41 -5.94 1.66
N GLU A 324 -6.49 -6.14 0.75
CA GLU A 324 -5.14 -5.60 0.84
C GLU A 324 -5.00 -4.30 0.02
N ASP A 325 -3.81 -4.06 -0.50
CA ASP A 325 -3.51 -2.83 -1.22
C ASP A 325 -4.28 -2.68 -2.54
N GLY A 326 -4.31 -1.47 -3.03
CA GLY A 326 -4.92 -1.09 -4.29
C GLY A 326 -4.24 0.11 -4.93
N HIS A 327 -4.56 0.33 -6.20
CA HIS A 327 -3.98 1.45 -6.93
C HIS A 327 -4.96 1.99 -7.98
N TRP A 328 -5.08 3.31 -8.06
CA TRP A 328 -5.81 3.97 -9.13
C TRP A 328 -5.06 3.83 -10.46
N ASP A 329 -5.80 3.63 -11.55
CA ASP A 329 -5.20 3.58 -12.89
C ASP A 329 -4.76 4.99 -13.32
N PRO A 330 -3.45 5.25 -13.50
CA PRO A 330 -2.97 6.57 -13.92
C PRO A 330 -3.44 6.96 -15.33
N SER A 331 -3.78 5.98 -16.16
CA SER A 331 -4.27 6.20 -17.52
C SER A 331 -5.78 6.42 -17.58
N ASN A 332 -6.52 5.96 -16.55
CA ASN A 332 -7.97 6.13 -16.43
C ASN A 332 -8.39 6.37 -14.97
N PRO A 333 -8.46 7.61 -14.51
CA PRO A 333 -8.71 7.91 -13.10
C PRO A 333 -10.13 7.58 -12.59
N ASN A 334 -10.97 6.92 -13.39
CA ASN A 334 -12.21 6.30 -12.93
C ASN A 334 -12.05 4.81 -12.59
N VAL A 335 -10.86 4.25 -12.80
CA VAL A 335 -10.58 2.84 -12.53
C VAL A 335 -9.67 2.70 -11.31
N PHE A 336 -10.03 1.80 -10.42
CA PHE A 336 -9.26 1.41 -9.26
C PHE A 336 -9.07 -0.11 -9.28
N TYR A 337 -7.86 -0.58 -9.02
CA TYR A 337 -7.54 -2.00 -8.85
C TYR A 337 -7.20 -2.26 -7.39
N PHE A 338 -7.57 -3.42 -6.88
CA PHE A 338 -7.20 -3.87 -5.54
C PHE A 338 -7.10 -5.38 -5.49
N VAL A 339 -6.44 -5.90 -4.48
CA VAL A 339 -6.34 -7.34 -4.25
C VAL A 339 -7.06 -7.73 -2.96
N THR A 340 -7.47 -8.99 -2.91
CA THR A 340 -7.82 -9.69 -1.67
C THR A 340 -6.84 -10.84 -1.50
N THR A 341 -6.23 -10.96 -0.32
CA THR A 341 -5.15 -11.94 -0.10
C THR A 341 -5.67 -13.37 0.02
N GLU A 342 -6.94 -13.56 0.45
CA GLU A 342 -7.54 -14.88 0.60
C GLU A 342 -8.68 -15.11 -0.40
N SER A 343 -8.99 -16.38 -0.64
CA SER A 343 -10.07 -16.80 -1.53
C SER A 343 -11.37 -17.13 -0.78
N ASN A 344 -11.39 -16.95 0.53
CA ASN A 344 -12.49 -17.28 1.42
C ASN A 344 -13.01 -18.72 1.18
N LYS A 345 -12.08 -19.69 1.16
CA LYS A 345 -12.31 -21.13 0.97
C LYS A 345 -12.67 -21.56 -0.46
N ASP A 346 -12.29 -20.77 -1.46
CA ASP A 346 -12.34 -21.25 -2.85
C ASP A 346 -11.39 -22.44 -3.03
N PRO A 347 -11.88 -23.63 -3.39
CA PRO A 347 -11.02 -24.82 -3.56
C PRO A 347 -9.94 -24.66 -4.61
N ILE A 348 -10.14 -23.79 -5.62
CA ILE A 348 -9.17 -23.53 -6.68
C ILE A 348 -7.98 -22.73 -6.10
N ALA A 349 -8.26 -21.71 -5.30
CA ALA A 349 -7.24 -20.85 -4.73
C ALA A 349 -6.41 -21.57 -3.64
N THR A 350 -7.01 -22.51 -2.94
CA THR A 350 -6.33 -23.33 -1.92
C THR A 350 -5.69 -24.61 -2.47
N ALA A 351 -5.80 -24.87 -3.77
CA ALA A 351 -5.18 -26.05 -4.39
C ALA A 351 -3.65 -26.00 -4.24
N PRO A 352 -2.99 -27.16 -4.08
CA PRO A 352 -1.54 -27.22 -4.04
C PRO A 352 -0.91 -26.61 -5.30
N ASN A 353 0.20 -25.89 -5.13
CA ASN A 353 0.96 -25.38 -6.25
C ASN A 353 1.46 -26.54 -7.14
N PRO A 354 1.17 -26.54 -8.45
CA PRO A 354 1.59 -27.64 -9.33
C PRO A 354 3.13 -27.80 -9.42
N ALA A 355 3.89 -26.70 -9.21
CA ALA A 355 5.36 -26.76 -9.19
C ALA A 355 5.93 -27.28 -7.87
N THR A 356 5.15 -27.22 -6.79
CA THR A 356 5.52 -27.71 -5.45
C THR A 356 4.29 -28.32 -4.79
N PRO A 357 3.91 -29.57 -5.14
CA PRO A 357 2.61 -30.16 -4.77
C PRO A 357 2.31 -30.26 -3.27
N THR A 358 3.35 -30.17 -2.44
CA THR A 358 3.23 -30.21 -0.97
C THR A 358 2.97 -28.84 -0.34
N VAL A 359 3.00 -27.76 -1.13
CA VAL A 359 2.81 -26.39 -0.67
C VAL A 359 1.42 -25.92 -1.09
N SER A 360 0.60 -25.60 -0.12
CA SER A 360 -0.71 -24.98 -0.34
C SER A 360 -0.52 -23.47 -0.55
N ARG A 361 -1.20 -22.90 -1.55
CA ARG A 361 -1.26 -21.46 -1.79
C ARG A 361 -2.70 -20.99 -1.78
N ASP A 362 -2.94 -19.86 -1.16
CA ASP A 362 -4.16 -19.12 -1.34
C ASP A 362 -3.92 -18.01 -2.38
N GLY A 363 -4.54 -18.12 -3.53
CA GLY A 363 -4.29 -17.22 -4.66
C GLY A 363 -5.03 -15.90 -4.60
N GLY A 364 -5.89 -15.70 -3.62
CA GLY A 364 -6.67 -14.47 -3.45
C GLY A 364 -7.44 -14.06 -4.70
N ALA A 365 -7.50 -12.76 -4.97
CA ALA A 365 -8.08 -12.23 -6.20
C ALA A 365 -7.47 -10.86 -6.57
N LEU A 366 -7.53 -10.53 -7.87
CA LEU A 366 -7.37 -9.17 -8.38
C LEU A 366 -8.74 -8.65 -8.83
N TRP A 367 -9.11 -7.48 -8.36
CA TRP A 367 -10.37 -6.82 -8.64
C TRP A 367 -10.17 -5.53 -9.44
N ARG A 368 -11.14 -5.19 -10.25
CA ARG A 368 -11.27 -3.89 -10.93
C ARG A 368 -12.58 -3.24 -10.55
N LEU A 369 -12.50 -2.05 -10.00
CA LEU A 369 -13.64 -1.18 -9.70
C LEU A 369 -13.65 -0.02 -10.70
N THR A 370 -14.72 0.13 -11.47
CA THR A 370 -14.87 1.19 -12.48
C THR A 370 -15.98 2.13 -12.05
N PHE A 371 -15.60 3.28 -11.52
CA PHE A 371 -16.55 4.32 -11.11
C PHE A 371 -17.24 4.93 -12.33
N LYS A 372 -18.53 5.22 -12.22
CA LYS A 372 -19.22 6.07 -13.20
C LYS A 372 -18.63 7.47 -13.22
N ASP A 373 -18.29 7.98 -12.05
CA ASP A 373 -17.51 9.19 -11.84
C ASP A 373 -16.77 9.10 -10.49
N ALA A 374 -15.44 8.99 -10.50
CA ALA A 374 -14.65 8.92 -9.26
C ALA A 374 -14.71 10.22 -8.43
N GLN A 375 -15.14 11.35 -9.00
CA GLN A 375 -15.41 12.57 -8.23
C GLN A 375 -16.80 12.57 -7.55
N ASN A 376 -17.66 11.63 -7.95
CA ASN A 376 -19.00 11.47 -7.37
C ASN A 376 -19.33 9.98 -7.15
N PRO A 377 -18.76 9.35 -6.11
CA PRO A 377 -19.00 7.93 -5.83
C PRO A 377 -20.46 7.54 -5.64
N ALA A 378 -21.33 8.50 -5.26
CA ALA A 378 -22.76 8.27 -5.11
C ALA A 378 -23.45 7.80 -6.42
N LEU A 379 -22.83 8.01 -7.57
CA LEU A 379 -23.34 7.47 -8.83
C LEU A 379 -23.10 5.97 -8.98
N GLY A 380 -22.28 5.36 -8.09
CA GLY A 380 -21.93 3.95 -8.11
C GLY A 380 -20.82 3.61 -9.10
N ALA A 381 -20.52 2.34 -9.15
CA ALA A 381 -19.46 1.75 -9.97
C ALA A 381 -19.88 0.40 -10.56
N GLU A 382 -19.03 -0.17 -11.40
CA GLU A 382 -19.03 -1.59 -11.77
C GLU A 382 -17.82 -2.26 -11.12
N ILE A 383 -18.00 -3.47 -10.60
CA ILE A 383 -16.92 -4.30 -10.07
C ILE A 383 -16.79 -5.60 -10.87
N GLU A 384 -15.55 -6.03 -11.03
CA GLU A 384 -15.19 -7.23 -11.80
C GLU A 384 -13.99 -7.91 -11.16
N MET A 385 -14.04 -9.25 -11.04
CA MET A 385 -12.91 -10.07 -10.64
C MET A 385 -12.08 -10.43 -11.86
N LEU A 386 -10.82 -9.98 -11.91
CA LEU A 386 -9.89 -10.24 -13.03
C LEU A 386 -9.10 -11.51 -12.86
N LEU A 387 -8.67 -11.82 -11.62
CA LEU A 387 -7.99 -13.03 -11.24
C LEU A 387 -8.68 -13.63 -10.01
N ASN A 388 -8.76 -14.95 -9.95
CA ASN A 388 -9.42 -15.67 -8.85
C ASN A 388 -8.50 -16.64 -8.10
N GLY A 389 -7.19 -16.58 -8.35
CA GLY A 389 -6.21 -17.47 -7.75
C GLY A 389 -6.05 -18.84 -8.43
N GLY A 390 -6.89 -19.16 -9.41
CA GLY A 390 -6.83 -20.43 -10.17
C GLY A 390 -6.01 -20.35 -11.46
N GLU A 391 -5.27 -19.28 -11.69
CA GLU A 391 -4.48 -19.05 -12.89
C GLU A 391 -3.24 -19.98 -12.95
N SER A 392 -2.70 -20.22 -14.17
CA SER A 392 -1.51 -21.07 -14.36
C SER A 392 -0.27 -20.50 -13.68
N VAL A 393 -0.15 -19.18 -13.55
CA VAL A 393 0.79 -18.53 -12.64
C VAL A 393 0.07 -18.36 -11.32
N TYR A 394 0.20 -19.36 -10.46
CA TYR A 394 -0.39 -19.32 -9.12
C TYR A 394 0.14 -18.15 -8.32
N MET A 395 -0.72 -17.28 -7.84
CA MET A 395 -0.36 -16.30 -6.80
C MET A 395 -0.40 -16.97 -5.42
N SER A 396 0.35 -16.41 -4.48
CA SER A 396 0.36 -16.84 -3.09
C SER A 396 0.13 -15.62 -2.22
N LYS A 397 -1.11 -15.44 -1.78
CA LYS A 397 -1.54 -14.30 -0.97
C LYS A 397 -1.06 -12.97 -1.58
N PRO A 398 -1.71 -12.48 -2.64
CA PRO A 398 -1.41 -11.15 -3.19
C PRO A 398 -1.69 -10.09 -2.13
N ASP A 399 -0.80 -9.13 -2.03
CA ASP A 399 -0.77 -8.13 -0.99
C ASP A 399 -0.65 -6.72 -1.58
N ASN A 400 0.57 -6.22 -1.85
CA ASN A 400 0.76 -4.90 -2.41
C ASN A 400 0.66 -4.88 -3.94
N ILE A 401 0.20 -3.78 -4.50
CA ILE A 401 0.14 -3.61 -5.94
C ILE A 401 0.55 -2.20 -6.38
N THR A 402 1.03 -2.09 -7.62
CA THR A 402 1.15 -0.82 -8.33
C THR A 402 0.73 -0.96 -9.78
N VAL A 403 0.08 0.08 -10.32
CA VAL A 403 -0.25 0.17 -11.75
C VAL A 403 0.80 1.03 -12.43
N THR A 404 1.35 0.55 -13.56
CA THR A 404 2.32 1.35 -14.30
C THR A 404 1.71 2.65 -14.80
N GLU A 405 2.54 3.68 -14.94
CA GLU A 405 2.13 5.03 -15.35
C GLU A 405 1.33 5.08 -16.67
N ASP A 406 1.52 4.10 -17.54
CA ASP A 406 0.78 3.99 -18.80
C ASP A 406 -0.48 3.09 -18.70
N GLY A 407 -0.80 2.60 -17.51
CA GLY A 407 -1.98 1.76 -17.22
C GLY A 407 -1.92 0.36 -17.84
N LYS A 408 -0.75 -0.09 -18.35
CA LYS A 408 -0.69 -1.35 -19.10
C LYS A 408 -0.42 -2.57 -18.24
N TYR A 409 0.27 -2.39 -17.12
CA TYR A 409 0.64 -3.48 -16.23
C TYR A 409 0.29 -3.17 -14.80
N ILE A 410 -0.06 -4.22 -14.07
CA ILE A 410 -0.18 -4.21 -12.62
C ILE A 410 0.92 -5.12 -12.10
N LEU A 411 1.78 -4.62 -11.22
CA LEU A 411 2.73 -5.43 -10.48
C LEU A 411 2.08 -5.81 -9.16
N ILE A 412 2.04 -7.11 -8.89
CA ILE A 412 1.41 -7.69 -7.70
C ILE A 412 2.52 -8.34 -6.87
N GLN A 413 2.61 -7.98 -5.61
CA GLN A 413 3.52 -8.56 -4.64
C GLN A 413 2.81 -9.61 -3.80
N GLU A 414 3.57 -10.55 -3.27
CA GLU A 414 3.05 -11.66 -2.48
C GLU A 414 3.58 -11.61 -1.05
N ASP A 415 2.66 -11.84 -0.09
CA ASP A 415 2.97 -12.21 1.29
C ASP A 415 2.46 -13.64 1.57
N PRO A 416 3.23 -14.68 1.26
CA PRO A 416 2.80 -16.06 1.52
C PRO A 416 2.71 -16.37 3.03
N GLY A 417 3.25 -15.54 3.91
CA GLY A 417 3.42 -15.82 5.32
C GLY A 417 4.41 -16.96 5.55
N ASN A 418 4.50 -17.47 6.76
CA ASN A 418 5.39 -18.58 7.11
C ASN A 418 5.05 -19.85 6.28
N ASN A 419 5.56 -19.91 5.06
CA ASN A 419 5.19 -20.90 4.05
C ASN A 419 6.38 -21.22 3.15
N ALA A 420 6.49 -22.47 2.67
CA ALA A 420 7.50 -22.88 1.69
C ALA A 420 7.25 -22.34 0.25
N ALA A 421 6.20 -21.54 0.03
CA ALA A 421 5.98 -20.81 -1.21
C ALA A 421 6.75 -19.47 -1.16
N LEU A 422 7.80 -19.34 -1.96
CA LEU A 422 8.59 -18.09 -2.02
C LEU A 422 7.74 -16.92 -2.48
N ALA A 423 7.87 -15.79 -1.80
CA ALA A 423 7.26 -14.53 -2.20
C ALA A 423 7.82 -14.05 -3.56
N ARG A 424 6.95 -13.51 -4.40
CA ARG A 424 7.28 -13.09 -5.76
C ARG A 424 6.71 -11.72 -6.06
N ILE A 425 7.20 -11.15 -7.17
CA ILE A 425 6.53 -10.04 -7.87
C ILE A 425 6.01 -10.60 -9.19
N VAL A 426 4.70 -10.48 -9.40
CA VAL A 426 3.99 -10.98 -10.58
C VAL A 426 3.48 -9.79 -11.39
N ALA A 427 3.80 -9.75 -12.68
CA ALA A 427 3.24 -8.76 -13.59
C ALA A 427 1.96 -9.29 -14.24
N TYR A 428 0.87 -8.54 -14.13
CA TYR A 428 -0.38 -8.74 -14.85
C TYR A 428 -0.49 -7.71 -15.97
N ARG A 429 -0.72 -8.17 -17.20
CA ARG A 429 -0.94 -7.29 -18.35
C ARG A 429 -2.44 -7.07 -18.56
N VAL A 430 -2.86 -5.81 -18.43
CA VAL A 430 -4.29 -5.44 -18.44
C VAL A 430 -4.98 -5.78 -19.77
N SER A 431 -4.27 -5.67 -20.92
CA SER A 431 -4.87 -5.82 -22.25
C SER A 431 -5.30 -7.25 -22.61
N ASP A 432 -4.65 -8.26 -22.07
CA ASP A 432 -4.89 -9.67 -22.43
C ASP A 432 -4.81 -10.65 -21.23
N SER A 433 -4.79 -10.10 -20.01
CA SER A 433 -4.82 -10.85 -18.75
C SER A 433 -3.65 -11.85 -18.57
N LYS A 434 -2.52 -11.59 -19.22
CA LYS A 434 -1.33 -12.46 -19.07
C LYS A 434 -0.58 -12.15 -17.79
N LEU A 435 -0.09 -13.22 -17.16
CA LEU A 435 0.72 -13.19 -15.96
C LEU A 435 2.15 -13.63 -16.26
N ALA A 436 3.12 -13.01 -15.61
CA ALA A 436 4.51 -13.41 -15.63
C ALA A 436 5.18 -13.12 -14.27
N VAL A 437 5.92 -14.08 -13.73
CA VAL A 437 6.79 -13.85 -12.57
C VAL A 437 7.99 -13.04 -13.03
N VAL A 438 8.18 -11.86 -12.47
CA VAL A 438 9.29 -10.95 -12.81
C VAL A 438 10.42 -11.00 -11.79
N ALA A 439 10.09 -11.29 -10.53
CA ALA A 439 11.05 -11.43 -9.44
C ALA A 439 10.57 -12.46 -8.41
N GLN A 440 11.51 -13.00 -7.62
CA GLN A 440 11.23 -14.00 -6.59
C GLN A 440 12.32 -13.96 -5.52
N PHE A 441 11.98 -14.23 -4.28
CA PHE A 441 12.94 -14.40 -3.21
C PHE A 441 13.91 -15.57 -3.48
N ASP A 442 15.14 -15.46 -2.92
CA ASP A 442 16.20 -16.44 -3.12
C ASP A 442 15.91 -17.75 -2.37
N ALA A 443 15.69 -18.82 -3.10
CA ALA A 443 15.40 -20.14 -2.51
C ALA A 443 16.49 -20.64 -1.55
N ASN A 444 17.76 -20.24 -1.73
CA ASN A 444 18.83 -20.63 -0.81
C ASN A 444 18.69 -20.00 0.57
N LYS A 445 17.97 -18.87 0.68
CA LYS A 445 17.77 -18.09 1.91
C LYS A 445 16.40 -18.31 2.54
N PHE A 446 15.39 -18.64 1.75
CA PHE A 446 14.00 -18.60 2.16
C PHE A 446 13.23 -19.92 1.97
N ILE A 447 13.90 -20.99 1.56
CA ILE A 447 13.33 -22.36 1.62
C ILE A 447 14.09 -23.17 2.68
N THR A 448 13.35 -23.84 3.57
CA THR A 448 13.92 -24.74 4.57
C THR A 448 14.87 -25.75 3.92
N GLY A 449 16.11 -25.82 4.41
CA GLY A 449 17.17 -26.64 3.86
C GLY A 449 18.06 -25.94 2.81
N GLY A 450 17.78 -24.68 2.49
CA GLY A 450 18.66 -23.83 1.68
C GLY A 450 20.02 -23.62 2.37
N SER A 451 21.08 -23.45 1.56
CA SER A 451 22.46 -23.36 2.07
C SER A 451 22.75 -22.13 2.93
N GLU A 452 21.92 -21.08 2.80
CA GLU A 452 21.99 -19.82 3.53
C GLU A 452 20.65 -19.50 4.21
N PHE A 453 19.92 -20.52 4.64
CA PHE A 453 18.57 -20.39 5.16
C PHE A 453 18.49 -19.37 6.30
N MET A 454 17.56 -18.43 6.18
CA MET A 454 17.25 -17.39 7.16
C MET A 454 15.90 -17.63 7.83
N THR A 455 14.85 -17.67 7.01
CA THR A 455 13.45 -17.87 7.39
C THR A 455 12.67 -18.33 6.16
N GLN A 456 11.46 -18.82 6.35
CA GLN A 456 10.46 -18.99 5.27
C GLN A 456 9.25 -18.06 5.48
N ASP A 457 9.46 -16.97 6.19
CA ASP A 457 8.47 -15.93 6.46
C ASP A 457 9.01 -14.61 5.88
N GLU A 458 9.01 -14.57 4.56
CA GLU A 458 9.45 -13.43 3.78
C GLU A 458 8.31 -12.87 2.93
N GLU A 459 8.35 -11.56 2.72
CA GLU A 459 7.33 -10.82 2.02
C GLU A 459 7.95 -9.83 1.04
N SER A 460 7.32 -9.69 -0.13
CA SER A 460 7.59 -8.59 -1.06
C SER A 460 6.53 -7.52 -0.88
N SER A 461 6.91 -6.30 -0.46
CA SER A 461 5.95 -5.26 -0.09
C SER A 461 6.28 -3.87 -0.65
N GLY A 462 5.32 -2.96 -0.58
CA GLY A 462 5.44 -1.53 -0.79
C GLY A 462 5.90 -1.11 -2.19
N ILE A 463 5.53 -1.80 -3.27
CA ILE A 463 6.00 -1.46 -4.63
C ILE A 463 5.38 -0.17 -5.15
N ILE A 464 6.23 0.72 -5.68
CA ILE A 464 5.79 1.95 -6.35
C ILE A 464 6.46 2.14 -7.71
N ASP A 465 5.74 2.67 -8.69
CA ASP A 465 6.32 3.11 -9.97
C ASP A 465 7.04 4.46 -9.78
N ALA A 466 8.36 4.45 -9.93
CA ALA A 466 9.23 5.60 -9.83
C ALA A 466 9.76 6.08 -11.20
N THR A 467 9.15 5.63 -12.28
CA THR A 467 9.61 5.90 -13.65
C THR A 467 9.69 7.39 -13.93
N LYS A 468 8.66 8.17 -13.58
CA LYS A 468 8.67 9.64 -13.75
C LYS A 468 9.76 10.35 -12.95
N LEU A 469 10.18 9.77 -11.82
CA LEU A 469 11.21 10.35 -10.95
C LEU A 469 12.63 10.02 -11.40
N LEU A 470 12.84 8.86 -12.03
CA LEU A 470 14.15 8.27 -12.30
C LEU A 470 14.54 8.23 -13.78
N ALA A 471 13.57 8.11 -14.69
CA ALA A 471 13.84 8.05 -16.11
C ALA A 471 14.39 9.38 -16.64
N LYS A 472 15.42 9.30 -17.46
CA LYS A 472 15.99 10.45 -18.17
C LYS A 472 15.30 10.63 -19.51
N PRO A 473 15.33 11.81 -20.14
CA PRO A 473 14.81 11.99 -21.48
C PRO A 473 15.39 10.95 -22.46
N GLY A 474 14.50 10.22 -23.15
CA GLY A 474 14.88 9.13 -24.07
C GLY A 474 15.13 7.79 -23.41
N ASP A 475 15.03 7.67 -22.09
CA ASP A 475 15.05 6.39 -21.39
C ASP A 475 13.71 5.65 -21.60
N THR A 476 13.78 4.38 -21.94
CA THR A 476 12.61 3.52 -22.18
C THR A 476 12.41 2.50 -21.07
N ASN A 477 13.24 2.52 -20.01
CA ASN A 477 13.09 1.65 -18.87
C ASN A 477 11.97 2.16 -17.94
N ALA A 478 11.30 1.22 -17.29
CA ALA A 478 10.47 1.50 -16.11
C ALA A 478 11.31 1.25 -14.85
N TYR A 479 11.05 2.06 -13.82
CA TYR A 479 11.79 2.03 -12.55
C TYR A 479 10.79 1.85 -11.41
N PHE A 480 11.12 0.95 -10.48
CA PHE A 480 10.30 0.69 -9.32
C PHE A 480 11.16 0.70 -8.06
N PHE A 481 10.57 1.14 -6.96
CA PHE A 481 11.07 0.82 -5.62
C PHE A 481 10.15 -0.22 -5.00
N PHE A 482 10.72 -1.11 -4.20
CA PHE A 482 9.97 -2.06 -3.38
C PHE A 482 10.79 -2.49 -2.17
N ASN A 483 10.14 -3.02 -1.17
CA ASN A 483 10.73 -3.62 0.01
C ASN A 483 10.81 -5.15 -0.11
N ALA A 484 11.86 -5.71 0.47
CA ALA A 484 11.98 -7.11 0.80
C ALA A 484 11.89 -7.22 2.32
N GLN A 485 10.75 -7.63 2.82
CA GLN A 485 10.45 -7.75 4.23
C GLN A 485 10.80 -9.17 4.70
N ILE A 486 11.45 -9.31 5.85
CA ILE A 486 11.91 -10.58 6.39
C ILE A 486 11.51 -10.64 7.86
N HIS A 487 10.65 -11.59 8.17
CA HIS A 487 10.16 -11.84 9.52
C HIS A 487 11.06 -12.90 10.19
N ASN A 488 11.72 -12.51 11.32
CA ASN A 488 12.61 -13.39 12.11
C ASN A 488 12.16 -13.42 13.56
#